data_af280a158c86108b253835d8a2dcfe0d
#
_entry.id   af280a158c86108b253835d8a2dcfe0d
#
_cell.length_a   1.000
_cell.length_b   1.000
_cell.length_c   1.000
_cell.angle_alpha   90.00
_cell.angle_beta   90.00
_cell.angle_gamma   90.00
#
_symmetry.space_group_name_H-M   'P 1'
#
loop_
_entity.id
_entity.type
_entity.pdbx_description
1 polymer ?
#
loop_
_entity_poly.entity_id
_entity_poly.type
_entity_poly.pdbx_seq_one_letter_code
_entity_poly.pdbx_strand_id
1 'polypeptide(L)'
;MTTLERVRNGEDGILVIGNHAGIVQSILDFDYMAGKKRPSVVGIIAGTRKAQKFFFGTGEILVPCFKSVAKVPSSLDARIKWMLNAQSGRRTFESTVAFFERFPNALGGHHFAENVPEIHATELLRRYGSKYVIAGPSGVGILVAGHLKLGAIGGVDLAQIEAGKLNSPGSVAVVSTSGGMTNELIRAVAARGKRVSFSISIGGDRFPVTSLEGVLSIAESDPETKSIVYFGELGGSDEYEIVEMMRAGKLTKPIICYVAGVIDEAFDEHMQFGHAKALVARKDESARAKRDALVAAGAIAPESFPKFLTAIEQLPADSRDTVSDIQPPMNRQASILSTRKIVDLDAVPVFVKDGALVAQPENAFASAAIKALIGRDVSHETSALVENIFELLIDHGGHVSGAVNTMITARAGKDMVSSLAAGLLTVGPRFGGAVNEAARAWHEGAMSGKDAAAFVEEKTRAGQLLSGIGHRKYRVGIPDPRVAAIAEFATLLKAHPHYDFARAVETVTTSKNGNLILNVDGVMAALLLDMLSEKDGFADADLQELIDAEFFNALFVIPRTVGFIAHFIEQKKNDEGLFRLPDELLFEQGEEK
;
A
#
# COMPACT_ATOMS: atom_id res chain seq x y z
N MET A 1 -17.17 11.99 29.61
CA MET A 1 -16.48 12.17 28.34
C MET A 1 -17.44 11.78 27.24
N THR A 2 -17.78 12.70 26.35
CA THR A 2 -18.69 12.48 25.21
C THR A 2 -18.02 11.55 24.16
N THR A 3 -18.81 11.04 23.22
CA THR A 3 -18.25 10.21 22.14
C THR A 3 -17.22 10.99 21.32
N LEU A 4 -17.48 12.26 20.99
CA LEU A 4 -16.55 13.10 20.21
C LEU A 4 -15.27 13.44 20.98
N GLU A 5 -15.35 13.68 22.29
CA GLU A 5 -14.15 13.85 23.13
C GLU A 5 -13.27 12.59 23.16
N ARG A 6 -13.88 11.39 23.19
CA ARG A 6 -13.12 10.14 23.09
C ARG A 6 -12.38 10.02 21.77
N VAL A 7 -13.04 10.37 20.65
CA VAL A 7 -12.42 10.35 19.34
C VAL A 7 -11.25 11.34 19.25
N ARG A 8 -11.42 12.56 19.79
CA ARG A 8 -10.36 13.59 19.76
C ARG A 8 -9.15 13.23 20.60
N ASN A 9 -9.35 12.50 21.68
CA ASN A 9 -8.28 12.13 22.64
C ASN A 9 -7.72 10.72 22.39
N GLY A 10 -8.28 9.95 21.44
CA GLY A 10 -7.91 8.57 21.17
C GLY A 10 -7.10 8.39 19.87
N GLU A 11 -6.34 7.29 19.80
CA GLU A 11 -5.76 6.77 18.57
C GLU A 11 -6.62 5.61 18.05
N ASP A 12 -7.86 5.90 17.70
CA ASP A 12 -8.86 4.92 17.33
C ASP A 12 -8.54 4.24 15.99
N GLY A 13 -8.67 2.90 15.97
CA GLY A 13 -8.50 2.09 14.80
C GLY A 13 -9.83 1.74 14.11
N ILE A 14 -9.78 1.67 12.79
CA ILE A 14 -10.88 1.28 11.90
C ILE A 14 -10.62 -0.13 11.39
N LEU A 15 -11.56 -1.04 11.58
CA LEU A 15 -11.61 -2.32 10.89
C LEU A 15 -12.56 -2.20 9.69
N VAL A 16 -12.05 -2.42 8.49
CA VAL A 16 -12.84 -2.38 7.26
C VAL A 16 -13.37 -3.79 6.97
N ILE A 17 -14.67 -3.92 6.73
CA ILE A 17 -15.31 -5.18 6.35
C ILE A 17 -15.77 -5.07 4.89
N GLY A 18 -15.18 -5.87 4.03
CA GLY A 18 -15.28 -5.74 2.57
C GLY A 18 -14.08 -5.00 1.98
N ASN A 19 -14.02 -4.90 0.66
CA ASN A 19 -12.90 -4.26 -0.04
C ASN A 19 -13.39 -3.06 -0.87
N HIS A 20 -12.99 -1.86 -0.44
CA HIS A 20 -13.22 -0.63 -1.18
C HIS A 20 -11.95 0.23 -1.14
N ALA A 21 -11.00 -0.06 -2.04
CA ALA A 21 -9.67 0.52 -2.02
C ALA A 21 -9.67 2.06 -2.03
N GLY A 22 -10.52 2.69 -2.83
CA GLY A 22 -10.61 4.16 -2.90
C GLY A 22 -11.04 4.81 -1.57
N ILE A 23 -12.01 4.22 -0.86
CA ILE A 23 -12.41 4.75 0.47
C ILE A 23 -11.29 4.53 1.48
N VAL A 24 -10.64 3.37 1.49
CA VAL A 24 -9.51 3.10 2.39
C VAL A 24 -8.38 4.09 2.13
N GLN A 25 -8.00 4.30 0.87
CA GLN A 25 -6.97 5.27 0.52
C GLN A 25 -7.35 6.68 0.98
N SER A 26 -8.60 7.09 0.80
CA SER A 26 -9.05 8.43 1.24
C SER A 26 -9.02 8.63 2.75
N ILE A 27 -9.22 7.56 3.53
CA ILE A 27 -9.07 7.60 5.00
C ILE A 27 -7.59 7.78 5.37
N LEU A 28 -6.70 7.06 4.71
CA LEU A 28 -5.25 7.16 4.91
C LEU A 28 -4.70 8.54 4.51
N ASP A 29 -5.25 9.13 3.45
CA ASP A 29 -4.92 10.48 3.01
C ASP A 29 -5.35 11.53 4.02
N PHE A 30 -6.56 11.39 4.54
CA PHE A 30 -7.04 12.23 5.64
C PHE A 30 -6.16 12.09 6.88
N ASP A 31 -5.82 10.88 7.27
CA ASP A 31 -4.96 10.62 8.43
C ASP A 31 -3.60 11.32 8.29
N TYR A 32 -3.00 11.23 7.10
CA TYR A 32 -1.73 11.91 6.81
C TYR A 32 -1.88 13.44 6.87
N MET A 33 -2.90 13.98 6.19
CA MET A 33 -3.19 15.42 6.18
C MET A 33 -3.55 15.97 7.56
N ALA A 34 -4.11 15.14 8.43
CA ALA A 34 -4.40 15.47 9.83
C ALA A 34 -3.18 15.32 10.76
N GLY A 35 -2.00 14.99 10.23
CA GLY A 35 -0.76 14.87 10.99
C GLY A 35 -0.66 13.64 11.88
N LYS A 36 -1.47 12.60 11.63
CA LYS A 36 -1.39 11.37 12.40
C LYS A 36 -0.08 10.64 12.13
N LYS A 37 0.52 10.13 13.20
CA LYS A 37 1.76 9.33 13.11
C LYS A 37 1.53 7.91 12.59
N ARG A 38 0.30 7.41 12.69
CA ARG A 38 -0.08 6.04 12.32
C ARG A 38 -1.41 6.04 11.59
N PRO A 39 -1.59 5.18 10.58
CA PRO A 39 -2.87 4.97 9.91
C PRO A 39 -3.96 4.56 10.89
N SER A 40 -5.17 5.09 10.73
CA SER A 40 -6.33 4.63 11.49
C SER A 40 -6.86 3.29 10.99
N VAL A 41 -6.73 2.96 9.71
CA VAL A 41 -7.11 1.65 9.18
C VAL A 41 -6.13 0.59 9.68
N VAL A 42 -6.61 -0.32 10.54
CA VAL A 42 -5.79 -1.34 11.19
C VAL A 42 -5.89 -2.71 10.54
N GLY A 43 -6.87 -2.92 9.68
CA GLY A 43 -7.05 -4.16 8.95
C GLY A 43 -8.29 -4.16 8.06
N ILE A 44 -8.32 -5.10 7.13
CA ILE A 44 -9.40 -5.28 6.16
C ILE A 44 -9.86 -6.74 6.20
N ILE A 45 -11.16 -6.96 6.29
CA ILE A 45 -11.74 -8.29 6.10
C ILE A 45 -11.96 -8.49 4.59
N ALA A 46 -10.99 -9.14 3.92
CA ALA A 46 -10.95 -9.28 2.47
C ALA A 46 -10.43 -10.65 2.03
N GLY A 47 -11.29 -11.64 2.05
CA GLY A 47 -11.11 -12.93 1.39
C GLY A 47 -9.77 -13.64 1.65
N THR A 48 -9.00 -13.89 0.60
CA THR A 48 -7.77 -14.70 0.62
C THR A 48 -6.49 -13.89 0.75
N ARG A 49 -6.53 -12.57 0.55
CA ARG A 49 -5.35 -11.70 0.64
C ARG A 49 -4.80 -11.66 2.06
N LYS A 50 -3.48 -11.62 2.20
CA LYS A 50 -2.80 -11.42 3.50
C LYS A 50 -2.61 -9.95 3.85
N ALA A 51 -2.42 -9.11 2.86
CA ALA A 51 -2.27 -7.67 2.99
C ALA A 51 -2.69 -6.97 1.69
N GLN A 52 -2.98 -5.68 1.79
CA GLN A 52 -3.22 -4.80 0.65
C GLN A 52 -2.34 -3.55 0.80
N LYS A 53 -1.77 -3.12 -0.32
CA LYS A 53 -0.88 -1.98 -0.39
C LYS A 53 -1.66 -0.68 -0.58
N PHE A 54 -1.26 0.34 0.16
CA PHE A 54 -1.80 1.70 0.09
C PHE A 54 -0.68 2.70 0.27
N PHE A 55 -0.98 3.99 0.08
CA PHE A 55 -0.09 5.09 0.44
C PHE A 55 -0.47 5.70 1.80
N PHE A 56 0.55 6.06 2.57
CA PHE A 56 0.43 6.96 3.72
C PHE A 56 1.44 8.10 3.52
N GLY A 57 0.95 9.27 3.19
CA GLY A 57 1.79 10.29 2.59
C GLY A 57 2.33 9.85 1.22
N THR A 58 3.63 9.98 1.00
CA THR A 58 4.32 9.49 -0.21
C THR A 58 4.83 8.06 -0.08
N GLY A 59 4.84 7.49 1.15
CA GLY A 59 5.32 6.14 1.43
C GLY A 59 4.23 5.09 1.25
N GLU A 60 4.60 3.93 0.71
CA GLU A 60 3.71 2.77 0.64
C GLU A 60 3.68 2.03 1.97
N ILE A 61 2.49 1.60 2.37
CA ILE A 61 2.25 0.77 3.55
C ILE A 61 1.46 -0.49 3.19
N LEU A 62 1.61 -1.52 4.00
CA LEU A 62 0.81 -2.74 3.93
C LEU A 62 -0.23 -2.74 5.05
N VAL A 63 -1.51 -2.73 4.66
CA VAL A 63 -2.62 -2.93 5.58
C VAL A 63 -2.94 -4.43 5.63
N PRO A 64 -2.90 -5.08 6.80
CA PRO A 64 -3.16 -6.51 6.92
C PRO A 64 -4.60 -6.85 6.54
N CYS A 65 -4.79 -8.00 5.88
CA CYS A 65 -6.08 -8.54 5.52
C CYS A 65 -6.36 -9.81 6.31
N PHE A 66 -7.60 -9.96 6.76
CA PHE A 66 -8.06 -11.12 7.53
C PHE A 66 -9.24 -11.82 6.86
N LYS A 67 -9.34 -13.13 7.03
CA LYS A 67 -10.43 -13.94 6.42
C LYS A 67 -11.81 -13.63 7.02
N SER A 68 -11.86 -13.28 8.31
CA SER A 68 -13.09 -12.94 9.03
C SER A 68 -12.76 -12.11 10.27
N VAL A 69 -13.77 -11.48 10.86
CA VAL A 69 -13.67 -10.73 12.13
C VAL A 69 -13.06 -11.58 13.25
N ALA A 70 -13.44 -12.85 13.34
CA ALA A 70 -12.91 -13.77 14.36
C ALA A 70 -11.42 -14.10 14.21
N LYS A 71 -10.82 -13.83 13.03
CA LYS A 71 -9.39 -14.07 12.74
C LYS A 71 -8.52 -12.82 12.96
N VAL A 72 -9.12 -11.73 13.41
CA VAL A 72 -8.36 -10.52 13.78
C VAL A 72 -7.55 -10.82 15.06
N PRO A 73 -6.23 -10.56 15.08
CA PRO A 73 -5.39 -10.79 16.26
C PRO A 73 -5.85 -9.98 17.48
N SER A 74 -5.81 -10.59 18.67
CA SER A 74 -6.20 -9.93 19.92
C SER A 74 -5.33 -8.71 20.29
N SER A 75 -4.12 -8.63 19.77
CA SER A 75 -3.26 -7.45 19.91
C SER A 75 -3.84 -6.16 19.32
N LEU A 76 -4.85 -6.27 18.44
CA LEU A 76 -5.55 -5.13 17.84
C LEU A 76 -6.83 -4.74 18.60
N ASP A 77 -7.32 -5.56 19.53
CA ASP A 77 -8.62 -5.36 20.20
C ASP A 77 -8.74 -4.01 20.91
N ALA A 78 -7.69 -3.60 21.60
CA ALA A 78 -7.69 -2.32 22.31
C ALA A 78 -7.82 -1.12 21.37
N ARG A 79 -7.28 -1.25 20.16
CA ARG A 79 -7.22 -0.18 19.17
C ARG A 79 -8.48 -0.10 18.31
N ILE A 80 -9.12 -1.24 17.98
CA ILE A 80 -10.31 -1.27 17.10
C ILE A 80 -11.50 -0.64 17.85
N LYS A 81 -11.95 0.52 17.37
CA LYS A 81 -13.09 1.27 17.90
C LYS A 81 -14.16 1.53 16.86
N TRP A 82 -13.83 1.44 15.58
CA TRP A 82 -14.73 1.79 14.49
C TRP A 82 -14.79 0.69 13.45
N MET A 83 -16.00 0.47 12.93
CA MET A 83 -16.27 -0.41 11.80
C MET A 83 -16.59 0.41 10.55
N LEU A 84 -15.93 0.10 9.44
CA LEU A 84 -16.40 0.49 8.10
C LEU A 84 -16.92 -0.75 7.40
N ASN A 85 -18.24 -0.87 7.26
CA ASN A 85 -18.86 -1.99 6.57
C ASN A 85 -19.18 -1.59 5.12
N ALA A 86 -18.34 -2.06 4.19
CA ALA A 86 -18.44 -1.83 2.75
C ALA A 86 -18.93 -3.10 2.00
N GLN A 87 -19.65 -4.00 2.68
CA GLN A 87 -20.27 -5.15 2.06
C GLN A 87 -21.62 -4.78 1.43
N SER A 88 -22.16 -5.67 0.61
CA SER A 88 -23.51 -5.51 0.05
C SER A 88 -24.59 -5.51 1.15
N GLY A 89 -25.72 -4.84 0.90
CA GLY A 89 -26.82 -4.71 1.87
C GLY A 89 -27.25 -6.01 2.52
N ARG A 90 -27.29 -7.12 1.76
CA ARG A 90 -27.67 -8.44 2.29
C ARG A 90 -26.70 -9.02 3.31
N ARG A 91 -25.41 -8.63 3.27
CA ARG A 91 -24.35 -9.12 4.17
C ARG A 91 -24.08 -8.19 5.34
N THR A 92 -24.60 -6.98 5.29
CA THR A 92 -24.35 -5.94 6.29
C THR A 92 -24.76 -6.37 7.69
N PHE A 93 -25.90 -7.03 7.84
CA PHE A 93 -26.42 -7.45 9.14
C PHE A 93 -25.46 -8.42 9.85
N GLU A 94 -25.17 -9.56 9.25
CA GLU A 94 -24.34 -10.61 9.87
C GLU A 94 -22.94 -10.11 10.21
N SER A 95 -22.33 -9.35 9.30
CA SER A 95 -20.99 -8.82 9.53
C SER A 95 -20.94 -7.75 10.61
N THR A 96 -22.01 -6.96 10.77
CA THR A 96 -22.15 -5.99 11.86
C THR A 96 -22.32 -6.69 13.21
N VAL A 97 -23.13 -7.72 13.27
CA VAL A 97 -23.30 -8.54 14.48
C VAL A 97 -21.96 -9.15 14.89
N ALA A 98 -21.26 -9.80 13.95
CA ALA A 98 -19.95 -10.40 14.23
C ALA A 98 -18.92 -9.37 14.73
N PHE A 99 -18.97 -8.13 14.21
CA PHE A 99 -18.08 -7.06 14.66
C PHE A 99 -18.37 -6.66 16.11
N PHE A 100 -19.60 -6.31 16.45
CA PHE A 100 -19.91 -5.81 17.80
C PHE A 100 -19.88 -6.91 18.87
N GLU A 101 -20.09 -8.17 18.51
CA GLU A 101 -19.87 -9.31 19.42
C GLU A 101 -18.37 -9.47 19.74
N ARG A 102 -17.50 -9.29 18.74
CA ARG A 102 -16.05 -9.42 18.92
C ARG A 102 -15.43 -8.17 19.58
N PHE A 103 -15.98 -6.98 19.31
CA PHE A 103 -15.47 -5.69 19.79
C PHE A 103 -16.55 -4.93 20.59
N PRO A 104 -16.96 -5.40 21.76
CA PRO A 104 -18.05 -4.78 22.54
C PRO A 104 -17.71 -3.38 23.07
N ASN A 105 -16.43 -3.01 23.09
CA ASN A 105 -15.93 -1.68 23.48
C ASN A 105 -15.71 -0.73 22.29
N ALA A 106 -16.24 -1.08 21.10
CA ALA A 106 -16.25 -0.18 19.96
C ALA A 106 -17.13 1.05 20.25
N LEU A 107 -16.90 2.14 19.51
CA LEU A 107 -17.68 3.38 19.62
C LEU A 107 -18.78 3.44 18.57
N GLY A 108 -18.59 2.78 17.43
CA GLY A 108 -19.59 2.79 16.38
C GLY A 108 -19.09 2.25 15.04
N GLY A 109 -19.77 2.69 13.98
CA GLY A 109 -19.47 2.22 12.63
C GLY A 109 -20.17 3.00 11.54
N HIS A 110 -19.96 2.53 10.33
CA HIS A 110 -20.63 3.04 9.14
C HIS A 110 -21.05 1.88 8.23
N HIS A 111 -22.31 1.88 7.81
CA HIS A 111 -22.85 0.99 6.79
C HIS A 111 -22.91 1.76 5.45
N PHE A 112 -21.96 1.44 4.57
CA PHE A 112 -21.86 2.09 3.27
C PHE A 112 -22.95 1.61 2.28
N ALA A 113 -23.43 0.37 2.49
CA ALA A 113 -24.38 -0.27 1.59
C ALA A 113 -25.69 0.48 1.50
N GLU A 114 -26.23 0.53 0.29
CA GLU A 114 -27.63 0.85 -0.02
C GLU A 114 -28.49 -0.43 -0.04
N ASN A 115 -29.81 -0.27 0.10
CA ASN A 115 -30.76 -1.37 0.02
C ASN A 115 -30.50 -2.50 1.04
N VAL A 116 -30.17 -2.13 2.26
CA VAL A 116 -30.18 -3.09 3.37
C VAL A 116 -31.63 -3.54 3.60
N PRO A 117 -31.94 -4.85 3.64
CA PRO A 117 -33.30 -5.31 3.88
C PRO A 117 -33.91 -4.68 5.14
N GLU A 118 -35.13 -4.17 5.06
CA GLU A 118 -35.78 -3.44 6.18
C GLU A 118 -35.82 -4.26 7.47
N ILE A 119 -36.01 -5.57 7.39
CA ILE A 119 -35.93 -6.46 8.55
C ILE A 119 -34.55 -6.47 9.21
N HIS A 120 -33.48 -6.37 8.41
CA HIS A 120 -32.12 -6.28 8.93
C HIS A 120 -31.85 -4.89 9.52
N ALA A 121 -32.30 -3.82 8.84
CA ALA A 121 -32.12 -2.46 9.31
C ALA A 121 -32.85 -2.20 10.65
N THR A 122 -34.08 -2.65 10.78
CA THR A 122 -34.86 -2.55 12.02
C THR A 122 -34.24 -3.36 13.16
N GLU A 123 -33.70 -4.54 12.88
CA GLU A 123 -33.01 -5.36 13.89
C GLU A 123 -31.68 -4.75 14.31
N LEU A 124 -30.91 -4.12 13.39
CA LEU A 124 -29.71 -3.36 13.73
C LEU A 124 -30.04 -2.14 14.61
N LEU A 125 -31.07 -1.40 14.25
CA LEU A 125 -31.57 -0.28 15.08
C LEU A 125 -31.94 -0.76 16.50
N ARG A 126 -32.71 -1.82 16.60
CA ARG A 126 -33.14 -2.39 17.90
C ARG A 126 -31.96 -2.85 18.77
N ARG A 127 -30.94 -3.49 18.18
CA ARG A 127 -29.77 -4.02 18.93
C ARG A 127 -28.74 -2.97 19.27
N TYR A 128 -28.52 -2.00 18.40
CA TYR A 128 -27.32 -1.17 18.43
C TYR A 128 -27.61 0.33 18.46
N GLY A 129 -28.81 0.79 18.07
CA GLY A 129 -29.12 2.20 17.90
C GLY A 129 -28.98 3.07 19.17
N SER A 130 -29.19 2.50 20.35
CA SER A 130 -28.99 3.20 21.63
C SER A 130 -27.61 3.03 22.24
N LYS A 131 -26.77 2.14 21.66
CA LYS A 131 -25.48 1.76 22.25
C LYS A 131 -24.28 2.29 21.49
N TYR A 132 -24.37 2.41 20.18
CA TYR A 132 -23.27 2.77 19.29
C TYR A 132 -23.67 3.89 18.33
N VAL A 133 -22.71 4.68 17.88
CA VAL A 133 -22.96 5.68 16.81
C VAL A 133 -22.69 5.03 15.47
N ILE A 134 -23.75 4.75 14.70
CA ILE A 134 -23.65 4.06 13.42
C ILE A 134 -24.32 4.90 12.33
N ALA A 135 -23.52 5.40 11.38
CA ALA A 135 -24.01 6.11 10.20
C ALA A 135 -24.51 5.11 9.14
N GLY A 136 -25.64 5.43 8.52
CA GLY A 136 -26.25 4.59 7.50
C GLY A 136 -27.30 3.62 8.03
N PRO A 137 -27.83 2.74 7.17
CA PRO A 137 -27.42 2.46 5.76
C PRO A 137 -27.60 3.62 4.77
N SER A 138 -26.99 3.48 3.58
CA SER A 138 -27.10 4.47 2.49
C SER A 138 -26.59 5.86 2.87
N GLY A 139 -25.45 5.91 3.55
CA GLY A 139 -24.77 7.14 3.94
C GLY A 139 -23.33 7.18 3.44
N VAL A 140 -22.65 8.31 3.64
CA VAL A 140 -21.22 8.47 3.30
C VAL A 140 -20.29 8.38 4.52
N GLY A 141 -20.83 8.34 5.74
CA GLY A 141 -20.06 8.05 6.95
C GLY A 141 -20.05 9.10 8.03
N ILE A 142 -18.99 9.09 8.84
CA ILE A 142 -18.76 9.96 10.00
C ILE A 142 -17.43 10.68 9.83
N LEU A 143 -17.42 11.99 10.07
CA LEU A 143 -16.22 12.82 10.13
C LEU A 143 -16.15 13.50 11.51
N VAL A 144 -15.00 13.41 12.15
CA VAL A 144 -14.59 14.35 13.22
C VAL A 144 -13.35 15.05 12.70
N ALA A 145 -13.49 16.31 12.31
CA ALA A 145 -12.46 17.03 11.58
C ALA A 145 -11.11 17.02 12.34
N GLY A 146 -10.04 16.69 11.64
CA GLY A 146 -8.70 16.51 12.19
C GLY A 146 -8.47 15.19 12.96
N HIS A 147 -9.53 14.38 13.23
CA HIS A 147 -9.41 13.21 14.12
C HIS A 147 -9.91 11.90 13.53
N LEU A 148 -11.05 11.89 12.85
CA LEU A 148 -11.64 10.66 12.29
C LEU A 148 -12.31 10.94 10.95
N LYS A 149 -11.99 10.14 9.95
CA LYS A 149 -12.75 10.02 8.70
C LYS A 149 -13.15 8.55 8.53
N LEU A 150 -14.45 8.26 8.59
CA LEU A 150 -15.00 6.92 8.51
C LEU A 150 -15.96 6.83 7.31
N GLY A 151 -15.48 6.38 6.17
CA GLY A 151 -16.25 6.30 4.93
C GLY A 151 -15.83 7.31 3.87
N ALA A 152 -16.73 7.53 2.89
CA ALA A 152 -16.54 8.47 1.77
C ALA A 152 -16.89 9.92 2.12
N ILE A 153 -17.18 10.20 3.38
CA ILE A 153 -17.57 11.52 3.86
C ILE A 153 -16.47 12.56 3.61
N GLY A 154 -16.85 13.72 3.09
CA GLY A 154 -15.92 14.77 2.69
C GLY A 154 -15.20 14.50 1.37
N GLY A 155 -15.52 13.38 0.68
CA GLY A 155 -14.92 13.01 -0.59
C GLY A 155 -13.93 11.84 -0.49
N VAL A 156 -13.42 11.42 -1.65
CA VAL A 156 -12.54 10.24 -1.78
C VAL A 156 -11.17 10.56 -2.37
N ASP A 157 -10.91 11.80 -2.75
CA ASP A 157 -9.61 12.26 -3.25
C ASP A 157 -9.00 13.37 -2.38
N LEU A 158 -7.72 13.62 -2.57
CA LEU A 158 -6.95 14.62 -1.83
C LEU A 158 -7.50 16.04 -2.00
N ALA A 159 -7.90 16.41 -3.22
CA ALA A 159 -8.41 17.74 -3.52
C ALA A 159 -9.73 18.00 -2.77
N GLN A 160 -10.60 17.00 -2.62
CA GLN A 160 -11.84 17.11 -1.85
C GLN A 160 -11.56 17.23 -0.34
N ILE A 161 -10.59 16.47 0.19
CA ILE A 161 -10.16 16.56 1.60
C ILE A 161 -9.66 17.98 1.91
N GLU A 162 -8.85 18.55 1.01
CA GLU A 162 -8.29 19.88 1.13
C GLU A 162 -9.37 20.96 1.00
N ALA A 163 -10.21 20.87 -0.04
CA ALA A 163 -11.31 21.83 -0.27
C ALA A 163 -12.32 21.86 0.89
N GLY A 164 -12.57 20.70 1.53
CA GLY A 164 -13.42 20.56 2.70
C GLY A 164 -12.74 20.97 4.01
N LYS A 165 -11.43 21.26 4.02
CA LYS A 165 -10.61 21.54 5.20
C LYS A 165 -10.79 20.49 6.31
N LEU A 166 -10.89 19.22 5.89
CA LEU A 166 -11.27 18.12 6.80
C LEU A 166 -10.23 17.84 7.88
N ASN A 167 -8.97 18.18 7.62
CA ASN A 167 -7.83 18.03 8.53
C ASN A 167 -7.76 19.09 9.64
N SER A 168 -8.67 20.07 9.62
CA SER A 168 -8.66 21.21 10.56
C SER A 168 -9.96 21.27 11.37
N PRO A 169 -9.91 21.08 12.71
CA PRO A 169 -11.09 21.20 13.56
C PRO A 169 -11.77 22.55 13.45
N GLY A 170 -13.10 22.56 13.51
CA GLY A 170 -13.94 23.74 13.46
C GLY A 170 -15.07 23.71 14.47
N SER A 171 -16.11 24.53 14.25
CA SER A 171 -17.20 24.75 15.19
C SER A 171 -18.61 24.45 14.61
N VAL A 172 -18.71 23.99 13.36
CA VAL A 172 -19.98 23.74 12.70
C VAL A 172 -20.23 22.23 12.57
N ALA A 173 -21.28 21.71 13.17
CA ALA A 173 -21.74 20.36 12.90
C ALA A 173 -22.52 20.32 11.58
N VAL A 174 -22.25 19.35 10.71
CA VAL A 174 -22.97 19.13 9.46
C VAL A 174 -23.70 17.79 9.54
N VAL A 175 -25.03 17.82 9.46
CA VAL A 175 -25.89 16.65 9.58
C VAL A 175 -26.83 16.58 8.38
N SER A 176 -26.90 15.42 7.74
CA SER A 176 -27.79 15.23 6.60
C SER A 176 -28.24 13.78 6.47
N THR A 177 -29.44 13.59 5.93
CA THR A 177 -29.94 12.29 5.50
C THR A 177 -29.32 11.86 4.18
N SER A 178 -28.92 12.80 3.32
CA SER A 178 -28.35 12.55 2.00
C SER A 178 -26.82 12.49 2.04
N GLY A 179 -26.23 11.40 1.52
CA GLY A 179 -24.79 11.24 1.40
C GLY A 179 -24.15 12.30 0.51
N GLY A 180 -24.68 12.51 -0.69
CA GLY A 180 -24.17 13.50 -1.64
C GLY A 180 -24.22 14.91 -1.06
N MET A 181 -25.36 15.28 -0.46
CA MET A 181 -25.52 16.60 0.16
C MET A 181 -24.64 16.78 1.39
N THR A 182 -24.37 15.74 2.16
CA THR A 182 -23.39 15.83 3.27
C THR A 182 -22.03 16.34 2.77
N ASN A 183 -21.51 15.76 1.70
CA ASN A 183 -20.22 16.17 1.12
C ASN A 183 -20.28 17.60 0.55
N GLU A 184 -21.37 17.95 -0.10
CA GLU A 184 -21.56 19.29 -0.64
C GLU A 184 -21.66 20.35 0.46
N LEU A 185 -22.35 20.05 1.57
CA LEU A 185 -22.46 20.98 2.71
C LEU A 185 -21.12 21.16 3.43
N ILE A 186 -20.35 20.12 3.61
CA ILE A 186 -18.99 20.24 4.16
C ILE A 186 -18.17 21.22 3.32
N ARG A 187 -18.22 21.08 2.00
CA ARG A 187 -17.52 21.96 1.06
C ARG A 187 -18.09 23.39 1.09
N ALA A 188 -19.42 23.53 1.17
CA ALA A 188 -20.08 24.82 1.25
C ALA A 188 -19.74 25.59 2.52
N VAL A 189 -19.64 24.90 3.66
CA VAL A 189 -19.19 25.46 4.95
C VAL A 189 -17.73 25.93 4.83
N ALA A 190 -16.85 25.09 4.26
CA ALA A 190 -15.43 25.42 4.08
C ALA A 190 -15.22 26.62 3.13
N ALA A 191 -15.96 26.67 2.00
CA ALA A 191 -15.90 27.76 1.03
C ALA A 191 -16.33 29.11 1.61
N ARG A 192 -17.09 29.11 2.73
CA ARG A 192 -17.53 30.32 3.46
C ARG A 192 -16.63 30.66 4.65
N GLY A 193 -15.43 30.12 4.66
CA GLY A 193 -14.45 30.42 5.70
C GLY A 193 -14.78 29.81 7.06
N LYS A 194 -15.75 28.89 7.14
CA LYS A 194 -16.08 28.15 8.35
C LYS A 194 -15.42 26.77 8.30
N ARG A 195 -15.39 26.07 9.45
CA ARG A 195 -14.84 24.71 9.52
C ARG A 195 -15.78 23.77 10.27
N VAL A 196 -15.77 22.52 9.86
CA VAL A 196 -16.60 21.48 10.45
C VAL A 196 -16.01 21.00 11.76
N SER A 197 -16.81 20.90 12.83
CA SER A 197 -16.44 20.22 14.09
C SER A 197 -16.58 18.70 13.91
N PHE A 198 -17.75 18.28 13.46
CA PHE A 198 -18.00 16.91 13.02
C PHE A 198 -19.12 16.90 11.98
N SER A 199 -19.22 15.79 11.26
CA SER A 199 -20.31 15.56 10.32
C SER A 199 -20.73 14.10 10.35
N ILE A 200 -22.02 13.86 10.16
CA ILE A 200 -22.58 12.54 10.01
C ILE A 200 -23.62 12.54 8.89
N SER A 201 -23.49 11.54 8.00
CA SER A 201 -24.53 11.20 7.04
C SER A 201 -25.41 10.13 7.68
N ILE A 202 -26.60 10.50 8.12
CA ILE A 202 -27.52 9.56 8.81
C ILE A 202 -27.88 8.40 7.88
N GLY A 203 -28.11 8.69 6.59
CA GLY A 203 -28.47 7.75 5.55
C GLY A 203 -29.88 7.97 5.01
N GLY A 204 -30.06 7.64 3.72
CA GLY A 204 -31.33 7.79 3.00
C GLY A 204 -32.27 6.59 3.11
N ASP A 205 -31.86 5.50 3.78
CA ASP A 205 -32.72 4.35 4.03
C ASP A 205 -33.79 4.67 5.09
N ARG A 206 -34.89 3.92 5.05
CA ARG A 206 -36.05 4.16 5.91
C ARG A 206 -35.79 4.01 7.40
N PHE A 207 -34.85 3.16 7.79
CA PHE A 207 -34.50 2.84 9.16
C PHE A 207 -33.01 3.03 9.42
N PRO A 208 -32.54 4.28 9.61
CA PRO A 208 -31.16 4.55 9.99
C PRO A 208 -30.90 3.99 11.40
N VAL A 209 -29.68 3.50 11.64
CA VAL A 209 -29.35 2.88 12.93
C VAL A 209 -29.23 3.93 14.04
N THR A 210 -28.64 5.07 13.77
CA THR A 210 -28.63 6.21 14.71
C THR A 210 -29.69 7.22 14.29
N SER A 211 -30.61 7.56 15.19
CA SER A 211 -31.68 8.54 14.94
C SER A 211 -31.14 9.98 14.82
N LEU A 212 -31.91 10.86 14.22
CA LEU A 212 -31.59 12.28 14.15
C LEU A 212 -31.47 12.90 15.56
N GLU A 213 -32.40 12.59 16.49
CA GLU A 213 -32.31 13.01 17.90
C GLU A 213 -30.98 12.59 18.54
N GLY A 214 -30.52 11.35 18.28
CA GLY A 214 -29.24 10.85 18.77
C GLY A 214 -28.05 11.67 18.27
N VAL A 215 -28.03 11.99 16.98
CA VAL A 215 -26.97 12.81 16.36
C VAL A 215 -27.00 14.24 16.88
N LEU A 216 -28.17 14.84 17.00
CA LEU A 216 -28.32 16.21 17.52
C LEU A 216 -27.94 16.30 19.01
N SER A 217 -28.22 15.27 19.80
CA SER A 217 -27.78 15.18 21.19
C SER A 217 -26.25 15.12 21.31
N ILE A 218 -25.57 14.45 20.37
CA ILE A 218 -24.11 14.48 20.24
C ILE A 218 -23.63 15.90 19.93
N ALA A 219 -24.28 16.59 18.96
CA ALA A 219 -23.94 17.96 18.60
C ALA A 219 -24.13 18.93 19.77
N GLU A 220 -25.24 18.81 20.48
CA GLU A 220 -25.57 19.67 21.63
C GLU A 220 -24.57 19.48 22.77
N SER A 221 -24.20 18.24 23.08
CA SER A 221 -23.25 17.93 24.17
C SER A 221 -21.78 18.21 23.83
N ASP A 222 -21.45 18.44 22.56
CA ASP A 222 -20.06 18.67 22.14
C ASP A 222 -19.63 20.13 22.38
N PRO A 223 -18.62 20.39 23.23
CA PRO A 223 -18.18 21.75 23.55
C PRO A 223 -17.53 22.47 22.34
N GLU A 224 -17.00 21.72 21.38
CA GLU A 224 -16.38 22.27 20.18
C GLU A 224 -17.42 22.75 19.16
N THR A 225 -18.58 22.12 19.11
CA THR A 225 -19.67 22.49 18.23
C THR A 225 -20.43 23.71 18.75
N LYS A 226 -20.50 24.78 17.95
CA LYS A 226 -21.18 26.03 18.29
C LYS A 226 -22.48 26.24 17.50
N SER A 227 -22.59 25.60 16.34
CA SER A 227 -23.76 25.69 15.48
C SER A 227 -23.94 24.42 14.67
N ILE A 228 -25.15 24.21 14.16
CA ILE A 228 -25.53 23.02 13.41
C ILE A 228 -26.08 23.44 12.04
N VAL A 229 -25.65 22.77 10.99
CA VAL A 229 -26.19 22.87 9.63
C VAL A 229 -26.84 21.52 9.32
N TYR A 230 -28.16 21.56 9.09
CA TYR A 230 -28.96 20.37 8.80
C TYR A 230 -29.53 20.43 7.39
N PHE A 231 -29.48 19.34 6.68
CA PHE A 231 -30.15 19.15 5.40
C PHE A 231 -31.05 17.92 5.46
N GLY A 232 -32.33 18.15 5.27
CA GLY A 232 -33.36 17.13 5.19
C GLY A 232 -34.08 17.16 3.86
N GLU A 233 -35.09 16.32 3.74
CA GLU A 233 -35.89 16.15 2.52
C GLU A 233 -37.39 15.97 2.85
N LEU A 234 -38.24 16.11 1.84
CA LEU A 234 -39.65 15.77 1.96
C LEU A 234 -39.84 14.29 2.34
N GLY A 235 -41.01 13.96 2.90
CA GLY A 235 -41.35 12.62 3.36
C GLY A 235 -40.85 12.30 4.78
N GLY A 236 -41.48 11.38 5.47
CA GLY A 236 -41.17 11.04 6.86
C GLY A 236 -41.37 12.18 7.87
N SER A 237 -40.86 12.02 9.08
CA SER A 237 -41.11 12.95 10.20
C SER A 237 -39.84 13.39 10.95
N ASP A 238 -38.67 13.13 10.39
CA ASP A 238 -37.36 13.33 11.08
C ASP A 238 -37.19 14.80 11.56
N GLU A 239 -37.59 15.79 10.76
CA GLU A 239 -37.45 17.20 11.11
C GLU A 239 -38.31 17.62 12.31
N TYR A 240 -39.39 16.89 12.60
CA TYR A 240 -40.16 17.12 13.82
C TYR A 240 -39.41 16.71 15.10
N GLU A 241 -38.44 15.81 15.03
CA GLU A 241 -37.53 15.54 16.16
C GLU A 241 -36.76 16.83 16.52
N ILE A 242 -36.31 17.62 15.52
CA ILE A 242 -35.64 18.92 15.76
C ILE A 242 -36.61 19.86 16.49
N VAL A 243 -37.84 19.96 16.00
CA VAL A 243 -38.90 20.84 16.60
C VAL A 243 -39.14 20.44 18.05
N GLU A 244 -39.29 19.17 18.34
CA GLU A 244 -39.54 18.66 19.69
C GLU A 244 -38.35 18.92 20.62
N MET A 245 -37.12 18.65 20.16
CA MET A 245 -35.91 18.94 20.93
C MET A 245 -35.75 20.42 21.28
N MET A 246 -36.00 21.30 20.32
CA MET A 246 -35.94 22.75 20.54
C MET A 246 -37.00 23.20 21.55
N ARG A 247 -38.28 22.77 21.41
CA ARG A 247 -39.36 23.08 22.33
C ARG A 247 -39.11 22.56 23.75
N ALA A 248 -38.46 21.39 23.85
CA ALA A 248 -38.13 20.79 25.13
C ALA A 248 -36.85 21.40 25.77
N GLY A 249 -36.17 22.33 25.11
CA GLY A 249 -34.91 22.90 25.56
C GLY A 249 -33.74 21.93 25.53
N LYS A 250 -33.87 20.80 24.81
CA LYS A 250 -32.80 19.79 24.64
C LYS A 250 -31.82 20.15 23.51
N LEU A 251 -32.21 21.07 22.62
CA LEU A 251 -31.37 21.61 21.55
C LEU A 251 -31.39 23.14 21.67
N THR A 252 -30.26 23.69 22.12
CA THR A 252 -30.14 25.14 22.42
C THR A 252 -29.16 25.82 21.45
N LYS A 253 -28.30 25.05 20.79
CA LYS A 253 -27.37 25.59 19.80
C LYS A 253 -28.09 26.08 18.55
N PRO A 254 -27.65 27.20 17.93
CA PRO A 254 -28.20 27.67 16.67
C PRO A 254 -28.17 26.57 15.60
N ILE A 255 -29.32 26.35 14.95
CA ILE A 255 -29.47 25.39 13.88
C ILE A 255 -30.01 26.05 12.63
N ILE A 256 -29.34 25.81 11.50
CA ILE A 256 -29.76 26.24 10.16
C ILE A 256 -30.20 24.97 9.42
N CYS A 257 -31.48 24.95 9.02
CA CYS A 257 -32.12 23.82 8.37
C CYS A 257 -32.48 24.14 6.94
N TYR A 258 -32.27 23.20 6.03
CA TYR A 258 -32.88 23.25 4.71
C TYR A 258 -33.61 21.92 4.43
N VAL A 259 -34.88 22.00 4.06
CA VAL A 259 -35.70 20.83 3.69
C VAL A 259 -35.91 20.88 2.19
N ALA A 260 -35.33 19.94 1.46
CA ALA A 260 -35.48 19.86 0.01
C ALA A 260 -36.79 19.21 -0.40
N GLY A 261 -37.24 19.48 -1.64
CA GLY A 261 -38.39 18.79 -2.23
C GLY A 261 -39.64 19.65 -2.37
N VAL A 262 -39.53 20.98 -2.33
CA VAL A 262 -40.68 21.92 -2.59
C VAL A 262 -41.34 21.64 -3.94
N ILE A 263 -40.67 21.00 -4.87
CA ILE A 263 -41.21 20.66 -6.19
C ILE A 263 -42.39 19.68 -6.12
N ASP A 264 -42.55 18.91 -5.02
CA ASP A 264 -43.71 18.03 -4.82
C ASP A 264 -45.04 18.77 -4.92
N GLU A 265 -45.08 20.05 -4.54
CA GLU A 265 -46.26 20.91 -4.62
C GLU A 265 -46.68 21.26 -6.06
N ALA A 266 -45.83 21.00 -7.04
CA ALA A 266 -46.12 21.22 -8.46
C ALA A 266 -46.80 20.01 -9.13
N PHE A 267 -46.98 18.91 -8.42
CA PHE A 267 -47.62 17.68 -8.92
C PHE A 267 -48.95 17.41 -8.18
N ASP A 268 -49.96 16.96 -8.92
CA ASP A 268 -51.25 16.55 -8.35
C ASP A 268 -51.20 15.21 -7.63
N GLU A 269 -50.25 14.36 -7.99
CA GLU A 269 -50.01 13.03 -7.41
C GLU A 269 -48.68 13.00 -6.63
N HIS A 270 -48.66 12.32 -5.48
CA HIS A 270 -47.46 12.16 -4.69
C HIS A 270 -46.44 11.27 -5.41
N MET A 271 -45.28 11.82 -5.71
CA MET A 271 -44.19 11.15 -6.37
C MET A 271 -43.05 10.86 -5.38
N GLN A 272 -42.38 9.72 -5.57
CA GLN A 272 -41.16 9.43 -4.82
C GLN A 272 -39.96 10.09 -5.50
N PHE A 273 -39.19 10.87 -4.73
CA PHE A 273 -38.04 11.60 -5.19
C PHE A 273 -36.74 11.01 -4.57
N GLY A 274 -36.03 10.18 -5.32
CA GLY A 274 -34.73 9.67 -4.91
C GLY A 274 -34.77 8.61 -3.81
N HIS A 275 -34.54 8.98 -2.58
CA HIS A 275 -34.42 8.07 -1.45
C HIS A 275 -35.74 7.36 -1.10
N ALA A 276 -35.66 6.19 -0.44
CA ALA A 276 -36.83 5.43 -0.03
C ALA A 276 -37.78 6.19 0.92
N LYS A 277 -37.26 7.18 1.67
CA LYS A 277 -38.05 8.08 2.53
C LYS A 277 -38.71 9.22 1.78
N ALA A 278 -38.22 9.61 0.62
CA ALA A 278 -38.65 10.85 -0.08
C ALA A 278 -39.98 10.67 -0.81
N LEU A 279 -41.02 10.32 -0.07
CA LEU A 279 -42.40 10.19 -0.49
C LEU A 279 -43.30 10.88 0.52
N VAL A 280 -44.09 11.84 0.07
CA VAL A 280 -45.11 12.54 0.91
C VAL A 280 -46.36 11.68 0.98
N ALA A 281 -46.62 11.07 2.09
CA ALA A 281 -47.86 10.31 2.35
C ALA A 281 -48.92 11.14 3.05
N ARG A 282 -48.53 12.20 3.77
CA ARG A 282 -49.40 13.12 4.52
C ARG A 282 -48.96 14.57 4.31
N LYS A 283 -49.89 15.53 4.45
CA LYS A 283 -49.61 16.95 4.25
C LYS A 283 -48.50 17.51 5.15
N ASP A 284 -48.39 16.99 6.35
CA ASP A 284 -47.33 17.38 7.30
C ASP A 284 -45.94 16.89 6.92
N GLU A 285 -45.82 15.95 5.98
CA GLU A 285 -44.55 15.44 5.46
C GLU A 285 -43.99 16.29 4.28
N SER A 286 -44.71 17.32 3.83
CA SER A 286 -44.22 18.22 2.78
C SER A 286 -43.07 19.08 3.27
N ALA A 287 -42.15 19.45 2.35
CA ALA A 287 -41.01 20.31 2.66
C ALA A 287 -41.44 21.65 3.29
N ARG A 288 -42.55 22.23 2.84
CA ARG A 288 -43.09 23.48 3.36
C ARG A 288 -43.58 23.34 4.79
N ALA A 289 -44.40 22.32 5.09
CA ALA A 289 -44.93 22.10 6.43
C ALA A 289 -43.82 21.89 7.46
N LYS A 290 -42.82 21.09 7.11
CA LYS A 290 -41.64 20.87 7.95
C LYS A 290 -40.85 22.17 8.17
N ARG A 291 -40.58 22.94 7.12
CA ARG A 291 -39.90 24.23 7.23
C ARG A 291 -40.65 25.20 8.14
N ASP A 292 -41.96 25.32 7.98
CA ASP A 292 -42.78 26.24 8.77
C ASP A 292 -42.80 25.82 10.26
N ALA A 293 -42.80 24.51 10.55
CA ALA A 293 -42.68 23.97 11.90
C ALA A 293 -41.32 24.26 12.54
N LEU A 294 -40.22 24.12 11.76
CA LEU A 294 -38.87 24.46 12.19
C LEU A 294 -38.70 25.94 12.53
N VAL A 295 -39.23 26.83 11.66
CA VAL A 295 -39.24 28.30 11.92
C VAL A 295 -40.02 28.62 13.17
N ALA A 296 -41.22 28.02 13.35
CA ALA A 296 -42.05 28.23 14.54
C ALA A 296 -41.39 27.74 15.84
N ALA A 297 -40.45 26.80 15.75
CA ALA A 297 -39.65 26.33 16.88
C ALA A 297 -38.38 27.16 17.14
N GLY A 298 -38.05 28.12 16.25
CA GLY A 298 -36.89 29.01 16.40
C GLY A 298 -35.66 28.63 15.56
N ALA A 299 -35.77 27.63 14.67
CA ALA A 299 -34.71 27.30 13.75
C ALA A 299 -34.62 28.31 12.61
N ILE A 300 -33.45 28.51 12.03
CA ILE A 300 -33.25 29.26 10.79
C ILE A 300 -33.51 28.29 9.63
N ALA A 301 -34.67 28.42 8.95
CA ALA A 301 -35.05 27.54 7.85
C ALA A 301 -35.43 28.36 6.58
N PRO A 302 -34.43 28.74 5.76
CA PRO A 302 -34.65 29.57 4.57
C PRO A 302 -35.47 28.84 3.49
N GLU A 303 -36.16 29.62 2.67
CA GLU A 303 -37.07 29.14 1.61
C GLU A 303 -36.33 28.55 0.40
N SER A 304 -35.08 28.93 0.19
CA SER A 304 -34.31 28.51 -0.98
C SER A 304 -32.87 28.12 -0.61
N PHE A 305 -32.27 27.24 -1.40
CA PHE A 305 -30.93 26.80 -1.20
C PHE A 305 -29.89 27.94 -1.23
N PRO A 306 -29.97 28.96 -2.14
CA PRO A 306 -29.10 30.14 -2.06
C PRO A 306 -29.20 30.89 -0.73
N LYS A 307 -30.43 31.12 -0.22
CA LYS A 307 -30.64 31.78 1.09
C LYS A 307 -30.11 30.95 2.25
N PHE A 308 -30.20 29.62 2.16
CA PHE A 308 -29.61 28.70 3.12
C PHE A 308 -28.07 28.82 3.13
N LEU A 309 -27.45 28.89 1.97
CA LEU A 309 -25.99 29.10 1.87
C LEU A 309 -25.58 30.48 2.44
N THR A 310 -26.38 31.52 2.24
CA THR A 310 -26.15 32.85 2.84
C THR A 310 -26.28 32.80 4.37
N ALA A 311 -27.22 32.03 4.91
CA ALA A 311 -27.35 31.87 6.36
C ALA A 311 -26.10 31.20 6.99
N ILE A 312 -25.47 30.28 6.27
CA ILE A 312 -24.19 29.67 6.71
C ILE A 312 -23.06 30.71 6.79
N GLU A 313 -23.03 31.71 5.90
CA GLU A 313 -22.02 32.79 5.94
C GLU A 313 -22.10 33.61 7.23
N GLN A 314 -23.33 33.77 7.79
CA GLN A 314 -23.57 34.55 9.00
C GLN A 314 -23.18 33.82 10.30
N LEU A 315 -22.84 32.54 10.24
CA LEU A 315 -22.34 31.82 11.41
C LEU A 315 -21.05 32.47 11.94
N PRO A 316 -20.76 32.36 13.25
CA PRO A 316 -19.52 32.87 13.83
C PRO A 316 -18.30 32.33 13.11
N ALA A 317 -17.25 33.14 12.97
CA ALA A 317 -15.98 32.70 12.44
C ALA A 317 -15.29 31.74 13.44
N ASP A 318 -14.57 30.75 12.91
CA ASP A 318 -13.73 29.91 13.75
C ASP A 318 -12.55 30.73 14.31
N SER A 319 -12.42 30.75 15.61
CA SER A 319 -11.37 31.50 16.32
C SER A 319 -10.00 30.78 16.33
N ARG A 320 -9.90 29.63 15.69
CA ARG A 320 -8.67 28.81 15.69
C ARG A 320 -7.96 28.91 14.37
N ASP A 321 -6.75 29.46 14.37
CA ASP A 321 -5.86 29.52 13.20
C ASP A 321 -5.03 28.22 13.00
N THR A 322 -5.41 27.13 13.65
CA THR A 322 -4.70 25.84 13.51
C THR A 322 -5.13 25.14 12.22
N VAL A 323 -4.65 25.64 11.09
CA VAL A 323 -4.64 24.87 9.84
C VAL A 323 -3.40 23.98 9.89
N SER A 324 -3.56 22.70 9.60
CA SER A 324 -2.42 21.81 9.39
C SER A 324 -1.63 22.29 8.19
N ASP A 325 -0.35 22.62 8.38
CA ASP A 325 0.58 23.03 7.29
C ASP A 325 1.05 21.83 6.44
N ILE A 326 0.51 20.63 6.69
CA ILE A 326 0.88 19.43 5.96
C ILE A 326 0.33 19.53 4.54
N GLN A 327 1.26 19.60 3.59
CA GLN A 327 0.91 19.66 2.18
C GLN A 327 0.39 18.31 1.68
N PRO A 328 -0.54 18.29 0.70
CA PRO A 328 -0.95 17.07 0.04
C PRO A 328 0.26 16.30 -0.51
N PRO A 329 0.29 14.98 -0.36
CA PRO A 329 1.42 14.19 -0.85
C PRO A 329 1.42 14.13 -2.37
N MET A 330 2.38 14.81 -2.97
CA MET A 330 2.62 14.82 -4.42
C MET A 330 3.61 13.70 -4.82
N ASN A 331 3.59 13.31 -6.09
CA ASN A 331 4.56 12.39 -6.68
C ASN A 331 4.62 10.99 -6.01
N ARG A 332 3.47 10.39 -5.76
CA ARG A 332 3.39 9.00 -5.31
C ARG A 332 3.86 8.06 -6.41
N GLN A 333 4.81 7.19 -6.07
CA GLN A 333 5.28 6.16 -6.98
C GLN A 333 4.93 4.79 -6.41
N ALA A 334 4.08 4.04 -7.13
CA ALA A 334 3.75 2.68 -6.76
C ALA A 334 4.94 1.76 -7.03
N SER A 335 5.33 0.96 -6.04
CA SER A 335 6.37 -0.05 -6.19
C SER A 335 5.78 -1.42 -6.49
N ILE A 336 6.61 -2.31 -7.02
CA ILE A 336 6.30 -3.74 -7.04
C ILE A 336 6.53 -4.28 -5.63
N LEU A 337 5.51 -4.92 -5.05
CA LEU A 337 5.65 -5.53 -3.73
C LEU A 337 6.53 -6.78 -3.82
N SER A 338 7.71 -6.71 -3.20
CA SER A 338 8.54 -7.86 -2.88
C SER A 338 9.06 -7.68 -1.45
N THR A 339 8.46 -8.40 -0.51
CA THR A 339 8.77 -8.27 0.91
C THR A 339 9.79 -9.31 1.37
N ARG A 340 10.13 -10.25 0.51
CA ARG A 340 11.03 -11.36 0.83
C ARG A 340 12.44 -11.09 0.34
N LYS A 341 13.38 -11.02 1.26
CA LYS A 341 14.81 -11.12 1.03
C LYS A 341 15.20 -12.60 1.22
N ILE A 342 15.59 -13.27 0.14
CA ILE A 342 15.89 -14.70 0.15
C ILE A 342 17.29 -14.96 0.70
N VAL A 343 18.25 -14.12 0.33
CA VAL A 343 19.62 -14.13 0.85
C VAL A 343 19.91 -12.82 1.56
N ASP A 344 20.43 -12.91 2.77
CA ASP A 344 20.95 -11.75 3.48
C ASP A 344 22.39 -11.48 3.03
N LEU A 345 22.56 -10.50 2.13
CA LEU A 345 23.87 -10.13 1.62
C LEU A 345 24.75 -9.40 2.65
N ASP A 346 24.18 -9.01 3.79
CA ASP A 346 24.94 -8.44 4.91
C ASP A 346 25.44 -9.56 5.87
N ALA A 347 24.94 -10.80 5.71
CA ALA A 347 25.31 -12.00 6.46
C ALA A 347 25.76 -13.11 5.51
N VAL A 348 26.77 -12.82 4.70
CA VAL A 348 27.33 -13.77 3.71
C VAL A 348 27.97 -14.96 4.43
N PRO A 349 27.59 -16.21 4.09
CA PRO A 349 28.21 -17.39 4.70
C PRO A 349 29.68 -17.48 4.35
N VAL A 350 30.50 -17.83 5.35
CA VAL A 350 31.95 -18.04 5.20
C VAL A 350 32.23 -19.53 5.08
N PHE A 351 32.68 -19.94 3.92
CA PHE A 351 33.04 -21.34 3.64
C PHE A 351 34.50 -21.64 3.89
N VAL A 352 35.37 -20.65 3.80
CA VAL A 352 36.79 -20.76 4.08
C VAL A 352 37.20 -19.72 5.10
N LYS A 353 37.89 -20.13 6.16
CA LYS A 353 38.47 -19.28 7.17
C LYS A 353 39.88 -19.75 7.49
N ASP A 354 40.85 -18.85 7.46
CA ASP A 354 42.25 -19.12 7.79
C ASP A 354 42.85 -20.32 6.98
N GLY A 355 42.47 -20.44 5.69
CA GLY A 355 42.95 -21.47 4.78
C GLY A 355 42.33 -22.86 4.96
N ALA A 356 41.23 -22.96 5.71
CA ALA A 356 40.50 -24.22 5.92
C ALA A 356 39.02 -24.07 5.61
N LEU A 357 38.40 -25.12 5.05
CA LEU A 357 36.97 -25.21 4.91
C LEU A 357 36.30 -25.24 6.29
N VAL A 358 35.35 -24.33 6.49
CA VAL A 358 34.42 -24.40 7.64
C VAL A 358 33.50 -25.60 7.40
N ALA A 359 33.33 -26.46 8.42
CA ALA A 359 32.50 -27.64 8.32
C ALA A 359 31.08 -27.27 7.79
N GLN A 360 30.76 -27.77 6.61
CA GLN A 360 29.46 -27.60 5.95
C GLN A 360 28.83 -29.00 5.80
N PRO A 361 27.49 -29.07 5.69
CA PRO A 361 26.82 -30.28 5.22
C PRO A 361 27.38 -30.72 3.86
N GLU A 362 27.34 -31.98 3.55
CA GLU A 362 27.80 -32.51 2.27
C GLU A 362 27.22 -31.68 1.09
N ASN A 363 28.09 -31.22 0.19
CA ASN A 363 27.76 -30.37 -0.97
C ASN A 363 27.09 -31.21 -2.08
N ALA A 364 26.08 -31.99 -1.72
CA ALA A 364 25.47 -32.99 -2.58
C ALA A 364 24.86 -32.40 -3.85
N PHE A 365 24.19 -31.22 -3.74
CA PHE A 365 23.55 -30.60 -4.90
C PHE A 365 24.57 -30.00 -5.86
N ALA A 366 25.56 -29.26 -5.37
CA ALA A 366 26.59 -28.67 -6.22
C ALA A 366 27.42 -29.77 -6.95
N SER A 367 27.80 -30.82 -6.26
CA SER A 367 28.51 -31.96 -6.86
C SER A 367 27.69 -32.63 -7.97
N ALA A 368 26.41 -32.90 -7.72
CA ALA A 368 25.53 -33.49 -8.72
C ALA A 368 25.31 -32.57 -9.92
N ALA A 369 25.14 -31.26 -9.68
CA ALA A 369 24.94 -30.26 -10.75
C ALA A 369 26.20 -30.17 -11.64
N ILE A 370 27.39 -30.06 -11.05
CA ILE A 370 28.65 -29.99 -11.81
C ILE A 370 28.84 -31.29 -12.62
N LYS A 371 28.66 -32.44 -12.00
CA LYS A 371 28.79 -33.75 -12.69
C LYS A 371 27.84 -33.85 -13.89
N ALA A 372 26.61 -33.36 -13.73
CA ALA A 372 25.64 -33.32 -14.85
C ALA A 372 26.06 -32.37 -15.97
N LEU A 373 26.71 -31.25 -15.65
CA LEU A 373 27.12 -30.24 -16.63
C LEU A 373 28.41 -30.60 -17.39
N ILE A 374 29.40 -31.21 -16.69
CA ILE A 374 30.72 -31.45 -17.27
C ILE A 374 31.07 -32.94 -17.44
N GLY A 375 30.18 -33.85 -17.00
CA GLY A 375 30.31 -35.28 -17.22
C GLY A 375 31.34 -36.00 -16.33
N ARG A 376 31.96 -35.30 -15.36
CA ARG A 376 32.92 -35.90 -14.41
C ARG A 376 32.80 -35.33 -13.01
N ASP A 377 33.31 -36.07 -12.02
CA ASP A 377 33.36 -35.60 -10.64
C ASP A 377 34.48 -34.56 -10.47
N VAL A 378 34.29 -33.64 -9.53
CA VAL A 378 35.26 -32.63 -9.13
C VAL A 378 35.66 -32.81 -7.65
N SER A 379 36.69 -32.13 -7.22
CA SER A 379 37.16 -32.13 -5.85
C SER A 379 36.11 -31.59 -4.87
N HIS A 380 36.32 -31.91 -3.59
CA HIS A 380 35.46 -31.38 -2.52
C HIS A 380 35.55 -29.85 -2.46
N GLU A 381 36.75 -29.30 -2.67
CA GLU A 381 36.98 -27.84 -2.67
C GLU A 381 36.24 -27.13 -3.80
N THR A 382 36.29 -27.70 -5.00
CA THR A 382 35.53 -27.15 -6.15
C THR A 382 34.03 -27.24 -5.91
N SER A 383 33.54 -28.37 -5.38
CA SER A 383 32.13 -28.52 -5.01
C SER A 383 31.70 -27.52 -3.94
N ALA A 384 32.56 -27.27 -2.94
CA ALA A 384 32.28 -26.29 -1.89
C ALA A 384 32.25 -24.85 -2.44
N LEU A 385 33.13 -24.51 -3.36
CA LEU A 385 33.08 -23.20 -4.05
C LEU A 385 31.76 -23.02 -4.82
N VAL A 386 31.35 -24.07 -5.56
CA VAL A 386 30.10 -23.98 -6.33
C VAL A 386 28.87 -23.91 -5.42
N GLU A 387 28.84 -24.65 -4.31
CA GLU A 387 27.77 -24.53 -3.31
C GLU A 387 27.67 -23.10 -2.76
N ASN A 388 28.83 -22.52 -2.40
CA ASN A 388 28.89 -21.12 -1.95
C ASN A 388 28.36 -20.14 -3.02
N ILE A 389 28.77 -20.34 -4.29
CA ILE A 389 28.26 -19.54 -5.41
C ILE A 389 26.74 -19.67 -5.52
N PHE A 390 26.19 -20.88 -5.41
CA PHE A 390 24.76 -21.11 -5.50
C PHE A 390 24.02 -20.40 -4.38
N GLU A 391 24.45 -20.50 -3.14
CA GLU A 391 23.83 -19.81 -2.00
C GLU A 391 23.87 -18.29 -2.16
N LEU A 392 25.01 -17.74 -2.56
CA LEU A 392 25.20 -16.30 -2.73
C LEU A 392 24.39 -15.70 -3.90
N LEU A 393 24.11 -16.52 -4.91
CA LEU A 393 23.44 -16.09 -6.13
C LEU A 393 21.96 -16.47 -6.23
N ILE A 394 21.40 -17.18 -5.25
CA ILE A 394 19.96 -17.54 -5.25
C ILE A 394 19.09 -16.33 -5.54
N ASP A 395 19.37 -15.20 -4.89
CA ASP A 395 18.61 -13.97 -5.11
C ASP A 395 19.49 -12.73 -5.04
N HIS A 396 19.03 -11.67 -5.66
CA HIS A 396 19.63 -10.32 -5.57
C HIS A 396 18.55 -9.25 -5.23
N GLY A 397 17.35 -9.69 -4.88
CA GLY A 397 16.20 -8.85 -4.58
C GLY A 397 15.27 -8.61 -5.78
N GLY A 398 14.05 -8.21 -5.48
CA GLY A 398 12.98 -8.01 -6.45
C GLY A 398 13.17 -6.88 -7.46
N HIS A 399 14.27 -6.10 -7.35
CA HIS A 399 14.54 -4.95 -8.22
C HIS A 399 15.35 -5.29 -9.48
N VAL A 400 15.90 -6.50 -9.58
CA VAL A 400 16.66 -6.91 -10.77
C VAL A 400 15.72 -7.32 -11.90
N SER A 401 16.17 -7.12 -13.16
CA SER A 401 15.35 -7.32 -14.36
C SER A 401 14.66 -8.68 -14.41
N GLY A 402 15.36 -9.76 -14.08
CA GLY A 402 14.78 -11.11 -14.10
C GLY A 402 13.67 -11.30 -13.05
N ALA A 403 13.90 -10.84 -11.83
CA ALA A 403 12.87 -10.88 -10.78
C ALA A 403 11.66 -10.02 -11.15
N VAL A 404 11.89 -8.80 -11.66
CA VAL A 404 10.84 -7.90 -12.13
C VAL A 404 9.98 -8.56 -13.21
N ASN A 405 10.61 -9.13 -14.25
CA ASN A 405 9.86 -9.79 -15.33
C ASN A 405 9.09 -11.02 -14.85
N THR A 406 9.68 -11.82 -13.96
CA THR A 406 8.99 -12.95 -13.33
C THR A 406 7.74 -12.47 -12.57
N MET A 407 7.87 -11.43 -11.75
CA MET A 407 6.77 -10.88 -10.96
C MET A 407 5.68 -10.29 -11.83
N ILE A 408 6.02 -9.50 -12.86
CA ILE A 408 5.06 -8.91 -13.79
C ILE A 408 4.27 -10.01 -14.52
N THR A 409 4.97 -11.05 -15.01
CA THR A 409 4.36 -12.16 -15.72
C THR A 409 3.44 -12.99 -14.81
N ALA A 410 3.85 -13.22 -13.56
CA ALA A 410 3.01 -13.87 -12.55
C ALA A 410 1.73 -13.07 -12.27
N ARG A 411 1.83 -11.74 -12.15
CA ARG A 411 0.70 -10.83 -11.92
C ARG A 411 -0.22 -10.71 -13.13
N ALA A 412 0.29 -10.98 -14.34
CA ALA A 412 -0.53 -11.11 -15.54
C ALA A 412 -1.32 -12.45 -15.59
N GLY A 413 -1.24 -13.27 -14.54
CA GLY A 413 -1.99 -14.53 -14.43
C GLY A 413 -1.31 -15.76 -15.01
N LYS A 414 -0.05 -15.64 -15.46
CA LYS A 414 0.69 -16.77 -16.02
C LYS A 414 1.08 -17.80 -14.95
N ASP A 415 1.34 -19.03 -15.38
CA ASP A 415 1.84 -20.12 -14.55
C ASP A 415 3.33 -19.92 -14.17
N MET A 416 3.85 -20.81 -13.32
CA MET A 416 5.21 -20.72 -12.81
C MET A 416 6.26 -20.85 -13.93
N VAL A 417 6.07 -21.77 -14.88
CA VAL A 417 7.04 -22.01 -15.93
C VAL A 417 7.16 -20.82 -16.88
N SER A 418 6.01 -20.27 -17.31
CA SER A 418 5.97 -19.08 -18.15
C SER A 418 6.60 -17.86 -17.48
N SER A 419 6.33 -17.68 -16.17
CA SER A 419 6.87 -16.56 -15.39
C SER A 419 8.38 -16.71 -15.16
N LEU A 420 8.86 -17.92 -14.88
CA LEU A 420 10.28 -18.22 -14.78
C LEU A 420 10.99 -17.98 -16.11
N ALA A 421 10.43 -18.47 -17.21
CA ALA A 421 11.02 -18.26 -18.54
C ALA A 421 11.15 -16.78 -18.88
N ALA A 422 10.14 -15.96 -18.58
CA ALA A 422 10.20 -14.50 -18.76
C ALA A 422 11.34 -13.86 -17.95
N GLY A 423 11.57 -14.32 -16.73
CA GLY A 423 12.71 -13.90 -15.91
C GLY A 423 14.05 -14.29 -16.51
N LEU A 424 14.19 -15.56 -16.92
CA LEU A 424 15.43 -16.08 -17.48
C LEU A 424 15.80 -15.42 -18.82
N LEU A 425 14.84 -15.04 -19.65
CA LEU A 425 15.07 -14.33 -20.90
C LEU A 425 15.75 -12.95 -20.73
N THR A 426 15.81 -12.41 -19.52
CA THR A 426 16.55 -11.17 -19.23
C THR A 426 18.02 -11.41 -18.86
N VAL A 427 18.40 -12.66 -18.61
CA VAL A 427 19.80 -13.02 -18.35
C VAL A 427 20.57 -12.90 -19.66
N GLY A 428 21.63 -12.10 -19.65
CA GLY A 428 22.40 -11.81 -20.85
C GLY A 428 23.67 -11.01 -20.52
N PRO A 429 24.39 -10.51 -21.54
CA PRO A 429 25.71 -9.87 -21.35
C PRO A 429 25.75 -8.71 -20.36
N ARG A 430 24.60 -8.07 -20.10
CA ARG A 430 24.47 -6.95 -19.13
C ARG A 430 23.91 -7.36 -17.78
N PHE A 431 23.45 -8.61 -17.65
CA PHE A 431 22.84 -9.10 -16.40
C PHE A 431 22.97 -10.63 -16.31
N GLY A 432 23.92 -11.11 -15.49
CA GLY A 432 24.08 -12.53 -15.17
C GLY A 432 24.63 -13.44 -16.28
N GLY A 433 24.75 -12.93 -17.51
CA GLY A 433 25.43 -13.61 -18.61
C GLY A 433 26.87 -13.14 -18.83
N ALA A 434 27.44 -12.44 -17.86
CA ALA A 434 28.78 -11.87 -17.94
C ALA A 434 29.87 -12.82 -17.39
N VAL A 435 29.47 -13.89 -16.69
CA VAL A 435 30.43 -14.80 -16.03
C VAL A 435 31.31 -15.52 -17.05
N ASN A 436 30.70 -16.01 -18.12
CA ASN A 436 31.43 -16.73 -19.17
C ASN A 436 32.40 -15.81 -19.92
N GLU A 437 31.99 -14.59 -20.22
CA GLU A 437 32.88 -13.60 -20.84
C GLU A 437 33.98 -13.13 -19.88
N ALA A 438 33.73 -13.10 -18.57
CA ALA A 438 34.76 -12.85 -17.57
C ALA A 438 35.77 -14.03 -17.54
N ALA A 439 35.28 -15.30 -17.56
CA ALA A 439 36.13 -16.46 -17.65
C ALA A 439 37.03 -16.45 -18.89
N ARG A 440 36.46 -16.11 -20.05
CA ARG A 440 37.21 -15.93 -21.30
C ARG A 440 38.31 -14.87 -21.17
N ALA A 441 37.97 -13.72 -20.61
CA ALA A 441 38.90 -12.61 -20.42
C ALA A 441 40.05 -12.97 -19.48
N TRP A 442 39.74 -13.63 -18.34
CA TRP A 442 40.76 -14.03 -17.38
C TRP A 442 41.66 -15.15 -17.91
N HIS A 443 41.10 -16.12 -18.63
CA HIS A 443 41.87 -17.20 -19.24
C HIS A 443 42.80 -16.67 -20.35
N GLU A 444 42.27 -15.85 -21.28
CA GLU A 444 43.06 -15.18 -22.30
C GLU A 444 44.18 -14.32 -21.68
N GLY A 445 43.87 -13.52 -20.68
CA GLY A 445 44.80 -12.60 -20.05
C GLY A 445 45.91 -13.35 -19.31
N ALA A 446 45.57 -14.32 -18.47
CA ALA A 446 46.56 -15.11 -17.71
C ALA A 446 47.52 -15.91 -18.63
N MET A 447 46.98 -16.43 -19.74
CA MET A 447 47.79 -17.22 -20.69
C MET A 447 48.59 -16.35 -21.67
N SER A 448 48.22 -15.09 -21.89
CA SER A 448 48.88 -14.23 -22.89
C SER A 448 50.28 -13.73 -22.51
N GLY A 449 50.64 -13.82 -21.23
CA GLY A 449 51.88 -13.22 -20.71
C GLY A 449 51.90 -11.68 -20.74
N LYS A 450 50.79 -11.03 -21.08
CA LYS A 450 50.63 -9.56 -21.03
C LYS A 450 50.44 -9.09 -19.59
N ASP A 451 50.97 -7.93 -19.27
CA ASP A 451 50.59 -7.27 -18.02
C ASP A 451 49.13 -6.75 -18.07
N ALA A 452 48.53 -6.57 -16.90
CA ALA A 452 47.12 -6.14 -16.78
C ALA A 452 46.86 -4.76 -17.41
N ALA A 453 47.83 -3.86 -17.40
CA ALA A 453 47.65 -2.53 -17.97
C ALA A 453 47.57 -2.56 -19.51
N ALA A 454 48.48 -3.32 -20.13
CA ALA A 454 48.47 -3.54 -21.58
C ALA A 454 47.17 -4.27 -22.02
N PHE A 455 46.70 -5.25 -21.27
CA PHE A 455 45.44 -5.95 -21.55
C PHE A 455 44.23 -5.01 -21.47
N VAL A 456 44.12 -4.22 -20.40
CA VAL A 456 43.03 -3.22 -20.25
C VAL A 456 43.04 -2.19 -21.37
N GLU A 457 44.23 -1.74 -21.77
CA GLU A 457 44.37 -0.76 -22.86
C GLU A 457 43.94 -1.35 -24.22
N GLU A 458 44.33 -2.58 -24.53
CA GLU A 458 43.92 -3.28 -25.74
C GLU A 458 42.40 -3.45 -25.82
N LYS A 459 41.75 -3.96 -24.75
CA LYS A 459 40.29 -4.12 -24.71
C LYS A 459 39.58 -2.77 -24.83
N THR A 460 40.11 -1.72 -24.20
CA THR A 460 39.56 -0.36 -24.28
C THR A 460 39.65 0.20 -25.70
N ARG A 461 40.78 0.04 -26.40
CA ARG A 461 40.96 0.49 -27.79
C ARG A 461 40.04 -0.25 -28.75
N ALA A 462 39.78 -1.54 -28.47
CA ALA A 462 38.82 -2.34 -29.24
C ALA A 462 37.34 -2.00 -28.95
N GLY A 463 37.05 -1.09 -28.02
CA GLY A 463 35.68 -0.77 -27.58
C GLY A 463 34.98 -1.91 -26.85
N GLN A 464 35.74 -2.89 -26.32
CA GLN A 464 35.20 -4.05 -25.63
C GLN A 464 35.03 -3.74 -24.15
N LEU A 465 33.89 -4.18 -23.59
CA LEU A 465 33.65 -4.12 -22.15
C LEU A 465 34.40 -5.26 -21.47
N LEU A 466 35.02 -4.97 -20.33
CA LEU A 466 35.61 -5.97 -19.46
C LEU A 466 34.52 -6.56 -18.55
N SER A 467 33.95 -7.70 -18.94
CA SER A 467 33.03 -8.47 -18.09
C SER A 467 33.74 -8.89 -16.81
N GLY A 468 33.02 -8.89 -15.70
CA GLY A 468 33.60 -9.16 -14.38
C GLY A 468 34.20 -7.93 -13.67
N ILE A 469 34.21 -6.75 -14.32
CA ILE A 469 34.67 -5.48 -13.75
C ILE A 469 33.51 -4.48 -13.69
N GLY A 470 33.42 -3.78 -12.54
CA GLY A 470 32.45 -2.70 -12.31
C GLY A 470 31.19 -3.16 -11.57
N HIS A 471 30.68 -2.25 -10.72
CA HIS A 471 29.43 -2.49 -9.99
C HIS A 471 28.66 -1.18 -9.80
N ARG A 472 27.29 -1.27 -9.81
CA ARG A 472 26.43 -0.09 -9.64
C ARG A 472 26.47 0.45 -8.20
N LYS A 473 26.47 -0.44 -7.20
CA LYS A 473 26.38 -0.12 -5.77
C LYS A 473 27.74 -0.10 -5.10
N TYR A 474 28.58 -1.13 -5.37
CA TYR A 474 29.86 -1.35 -4.71
C TYR A 474 31.01 -0.64 -5.43
N ARG A 475 32.05 -0.26 -4.67
CA ARG A 475 33.20 0.51 -5.15
C ARG A 475 34.37 0.40 -4.16
N VAL A 476 35.50 0.97 -4.50
CA VAL A 476 36.60 1.14 -3.54
C VAL A 476 36.06 1.84 -2.28
N GLY A 477 36.32 1.25 -1.10
CA GLY A 477 35.81 1.72 0.19
C GLY A 477 34.42 1.20 0.58
N ILE A 478 33.66 0.63 -0.36
CA ILE A 478 32.40 -0.10 -0.10
C ILE A 478 32.44 -1.41 -0.87
N PRO A 479 33.18 -2.44 -0.39
CA PRO A 479 33.37 -3.69 -1.11
C PRO A 479 32.11 -4.53 -1.17
N ASP A 480 32.01 -5.37 -2.20
CA ASP A 480 30.94 -6.38 -2.30
C ASP A 480 31.28 -7.57 -1.37
N PRO A 481 30.45 -7.86 -0.34
CA PRO A 481 30.73 -8.95 0.59
C PRO A 481 30.75 -10.32 -0.07
N ARG A 482 30.06 -10.51 -1.20
CA ARG A 482 30.09 -11.76 -1.95
C ARG A 482 31.45 -12.02 -2.59
N VAL A 483 32.07 -10.95 -3.11
CA VAL A 483 33.43 -11.04 -3.68
C VAL A 483 34.42 -11.46 -2.62
N ALA A 484 34.34 -10.93 -1.40
CA ALA A 484 35.20 -11.30 -0.29
C ALA A 484 35.01 -12.76 0.09
N ALA A 485 33.76 -13.25 0.22
CA ALA A 485 33.45 -14.62 0.59
C ALA A 485 33.99 -15.65 -0.45
N ILE A 486 33.84 -15.36 -1.75
CA ILE A 486 34.36 -16.20 -2.82
C ILE A 486 35.89 -16.13 -2.87
N ALA A 487 36.48 -14.95 -2.67
CA ALA A 487 37.92 -14.75 -2.72
C ALA A 487 38.69 -15.58 -1.66
N GLU A 488 38.07 -15.91 -0.52
CA GLU A 488 38.67 -16.78 0.51
C GLU A 488 39.09 -18.16 -0.04
N PHE A 489 38.40 -18.65 -1.08
CA PHE A 489 38.76 -19.92 -1.72
C PHE A 489 40.13 -19.89 -2.40
N ALA A 490 40.70 -18.75 -2.72
CA ALA A 490 42.05 -18.63 -3.24
C ALA A 490 43.10 -19.23 -2.24
N THR A 491 42.80 -19.17 -0.94
CA THR A 491 43.67 -19.71 0.12
C THR A 491 43.82 -21.24 0.08
N LEU A 492 42.93 -21.95 -0.60
CA LEU A 492 42.96 -23.39 -0.81
C LEU A 492 43.86 -23.80 -1.98
N LEU A 493 44.30 -22.86 -2.79
CA LEU A 493 45.11 -23.06 -3.98
C LEU A 493 46.59 -22.76 -3.67
N LYS A 494 47.49 -23.48 -4.32
CA LYS A 494 48.93 -23.18 -4.29
C LYS A 494 49.30 -22.08 -5.26
N ALA A 495 48.59 -22.01 -6.39
CA ALA A 495 48.72 -20.98 -7.41
C ALA A 495 47.34 -20.64 -7.97
N HIS A 496 47.10 -19.36 -8.21
CA HIS A 496 45.80 -18.87 -8.71
C HIS A 496 45.99 -17.81 -9.81
N PRO A 497 46.59 -18.21 -10.96
CA PRO A 497 47.00 -17.25 -11.99
C PRO A 497 45.83 -16.44 -12.60
N HIS A 498 44.64 -17.04 -12.75
CA HIS A 498 43.50 -16.33 -13.27
C HIS A 498 42.96 -15.30 -12.25
N TYR A 499 42.92 -15.65 -10.97
CA TYR A 499 42.50 -14.72 -9.91
C TYR A 499 43.53 -13.59 -9.71
N ASP A 500 44.82 -13.89 -9.72
CA ASP A 500 45.88 -12.89 -9.64
C ASP A 500 45.78 -11.89 -10.80
N PHE A 501 45.56 -12.41 -12.00
CA PHE A 501 45.38 -11.56 -13.18
C PHE A 501 44.15 -10.67 -13.06
N ALA A 502 43.00 -11.22 -12.63
CA ALA A 502 41.78 -10.46 -12.40
C ALA A 502 41.95 -9.34 -11.36
N ARG A 503 42.72 -9.61 -10.27
CA ARG A 503 43.06 -8.63 -9.24
C ARG A 503 44.00 -7.54 -9.76
N ALA A 504 44.95 -7.90 -10.62
CA ALA A 504 45.83 -6.93 -11.28
C ALA A 504 45.04 -6.02 -12.23
N VAL A 505 44.06 -6.56 -12.98
CA VAL A 505 43.14 -5.80 -13.81
C VAL A 505 42.31 -4.85 -12.95
N GLU A 506 41.75 -5.30 -11.82
CA GLU A 506 41.02 -4.44 -10.88
C GLU A 506 41.87 -3.25 -10.40
N THR A 507 43.14 -3.49 -10.08
CA THR A 507 44.06 -2.42 -9.66
C THR A 507 44.20 -1.35 -10.74
N VAL A 508 44.32 -1.76 -12.00
CA VAL A 508 44.40 -0.81 -13.14
C VAL A 508 43.08 -0.07 -13.35
N THR A 509 41.95 -0.77 -13.30
CA THR A 509 40.64 -0.16 -13.60
C THR A 509 40.17 0.77 -12.48
N THR A 510 40.40 0.43 -11.22
CA THR A 510 40.04 1.26 -10.05
C THR A 510 40.89 2.53 -9.94
N SER A 511 42.11 2.53 -10.48
CA SER A 511 42.93 3.77 -10.59
C SER A 511 42.27 4.80 -11.49
N LYS A 512 41.45 4.39 -12.46
CA LYS A 512 40.71 5.28 -13.38
C LYS A 512 39.34 5.68 -12.82
N ASN A 513 38.62 4.73 -12.21
CA ASN A 513 37.31 4.96 -11.62
C ASN A 513 37.05 3.95 -10.49
N GLY A 514 36.82 4.45 -9.28
CA GLY A 514 36.61 3.62 -8.08
C GLY A 514 35.42 2.64 -8.12
N ASN A 515 34.52 2.76 -9.10
CA ASN A 515 33.41 1.82 -9.32
C ASN A 515 33.81 0.61 -10.18
N LEU A 516 35.00 0.63 -10.80
CA LEU A 516 35.47 -0.42 -11.69
C LEU A 516 36.24 -1.51 -10.89
N ILE A 517 35.61 -1.98 -9.81
CA ILE A 517 36.10 -3.09 -8.96
C ILE A 517 35.84 -4.43 -9.64
N LEU A 518 36.57 -5.46 -9.21
CA LEU A 518 36.22 -6.86 -9.51
C LEU A 518 34.86 -7.19 -8.87
N ASN A 519 33.93 -7.62 -9.68
CA ASN A 519 32.57 -7.94 -9.22
C ASN A 519 32.38 -9.45 -9.00
N VAL A 520 31.19 -9.87 -8.57
CA VAL A 520 30.90 -11.28 -8.27
C VAL A 520 31.08 -12.18 -9.48
N ASP A 521 30.71 -11.74 -10.68
CA ASP A 521 30.89 -12.53 -11.91
C ASP A 521 32.37 -12.76 -12.22
N GLY A 522 33.17 -11.72 -12.00
CA GLY A 522 34.63 -11.78 -12.25
C GLY A 522 35.35 -12.66 -11.28
N VAL A 523 35.08 -12.58 -9.96
CA VAL A 523 35.79 -13.40 -8.95
C VAL A 523 35.42 -14.87 -9.06
N MET A 524 34.13 -15.19 -9.29
CA MET A 524 33.72 -16.58 -9.44
C MET A 524 34.29 -17.20 -10.71
N ALA A 525 34.35 -16.49 -11.82
CA ALA A 525 34.94 -16.95 -13.06
C ALA A 525 36.45 -17.29 -12.87
N ALA A 526 37.19 -16.36 -12.24
CA ALA A 526 38.63 -16.52 -12.02
C ALA A 526 38.94 -17.71 -11.12
N LEU A 527 38.29 -17.81 -9.95
CA LEU A 527 38.57 -18.89 -9.01
C LEU A 527 38.06 -20.25 -9.47
N LEU A 528 36.99 -20.31 -10.23
CA LEU A 528 36.56 -21.57 -10.85
C LEU A 528 37.57 -22.07 -11.87
N LEU A 529 38.14 -21.19 -12.71
CA LEU A 529 39.23 -21.59 -13.62
C LEU A 529 40.42 -22.13 -12.86
N ASP A 530 40.84 -21.47 -11.80
CA ASP A 530 41.99 -21.91 -10.97
C ASP A 530 41.70 -23.24 -10.23
N MET A 531 40.49 -23.39 -9.67
CA MET A 531 40.07 -24.63 -8.99
C MET A 531 40.01 -25.82 -9.95
N LEU A 532 39.36 -25.64 -11.11
CA LEU A 532 39.27 -26.69 -12.12
C LEU A 532 40.67 -27.10 -12.63
N SER A 533 41.57 -26.13 -12.82
CA SER A 533 42.95 -26.41 -13.23
C SER A 533 43.75 -27.11 -12.16
N GLU A 534 43.88 -26.54 -10.94
CA GLU A 534 44.78 -27.06 -9.89
C GLU A 534 44.20 -28.29 -9.17
N LYS A 535 42.91 -28.22 -8.77
CA LYS A 535 42.32 -29.31 -7.95
C LYS A 535 41.78 -30.45 -8.78
N ASP A 536 41.27 -30.15 -9.98
CA ASP A 536 40.58 -31.14 -10.79
C ASP A 536 41.36 -31.56 -12.04
N GLY A 537 42.52 -30.95 -12.29
CA GLY A 537 43.46 -31.30 -13.34
C GLY A 537 42.92 -31.02 -14.76
N PHE A 538 42.12 -29.99 -14.94
CA PHE A 538 41.70 -29.53 -16.26
C PHE A 538 42.88 -28.86 -16.98
N ALA A 539 43.16 -29.27 -18.20
CA ALA A 539 44.13 -28.62 -19.05
C ALA A 539 43.51 -27.34 -19.67
N ASP A 540 44.35 -26.44 -20.18
CA ASP A 540 43.88 -25.19 -20.83
C ASP A 540 42.85 -25.44 -21.95
N ALA A 541 43.02 -26.54 -22.72
CA ALA A 541 42.05 -26.90 -23.75
C ALA A 541 40.69 -27.32 -23.18
N ASP A 542 40.66 -28.01 -22.03
CA ASP A 542 39.43 -28.38 -21.34
C ASP A 542 38.72 -27.16 -20.79
N LEU A 543 39.47 -26.20 -20.21
CA LEU A 543 38.91 -24.93 -19.72
C LEU A 543 38.34 -24.10 -20.87
N GLN A 544 39.03 -24.04 -22.01
CA GLN A 544 38.51 -23.34 -23.20
C GLN A 544 37.22 -23.99 -23.74
N GLU A 545 37.13 -25.34 -23.72
CA GLU A 545 35.89 -26.05 -24.10
C GLU A 545 34.71 -25.69 -23.18
N LEU A 546 34.95 -25.62 -21.86
CA LEU A 546 33.92 -25.18 -20.90
C LEU A 546 33.49 -23.73 -21.12
N ILE A 547 34.42 -22.84 -21.45
CA ILE A 547 34.13 -21.44 -21.81
C ILE A 547 33.27 -21.38 -23.07
N ASP A 548 33.63 -22.15 -24.10
CA ASP A 548 32.90 -22.16 -25.37
C ASP A 548 31.52 -22.83 -25.24
N ALA A 549 31.34 -23.74 -24.29
CA ALA A 549 30.05 -24.33 -23.92
C ALA A 549 29.20 -23.49 -22.96
N GLU A 550 29.61 -22.28 -22.61
CA GLU A 550 28.96 -21.38 -21.65
C GLU A 550 28.73 -21.96 -20.23
N PHE A 551 29.57 -22.90 -19.80
CA PHE A 551 29.46 -23.56 -18.51
C PHE A 551 29.40 -22.56 -17.34
N PHE A 552 30.21 -21.51 -17.35
CA PHE A 552 30.27 -20.53 -16.27
C PHE A 552 28.95 -19.75 -16.12
N ASN A 553 28.24 -19.48 -17.20
CA ASN A 553 26.91 -18.87 -17.16
C ASN A 553 25.87 -19.78 -16.49
N ALA A 554 25.98 -21.12 -16.69
CA ALA A 554 25.07 -22.07 -16.05
C ALA A 554 25.11 -21.98 -14.51
N LEU A 555 26.27 -21.73 -13.93
CA LEU A 555 26.44 -21.57 -12.48
C LEU A 555 25.81 -20.31 -11.91
N PHE A 556 25.54 -19.32 -12.74
CA PHE A 556 24.71 -18.17 -12.38
C PHE A 556 23.21 -18.47 -12.56
N VAL A 557 22.84 -19.11 -13.67
CA VAL A 557 21.42 -19.36 -14.02
C VAL A 557 20.75 -20.32 -13.04
N ILE A 558 21.45 -21.40 -12.63
CA ILE A 558 20.89 -22.42 -11.74
C ILE A 558 20.36 -21.83 -10.43
N PRO A 559 21.15 -21.17 -9.60
CA PRO A 559 20.67 -20.60 -8.35
C PRO A 559 19.64 -19.49 -8.59
N ARG A 560 19.82 -18.69 -9.64
CA ARG A 560 18.89 -17.61 -9.95
C ARG A 560 17.49 -18.10 -10.31
N THR A 561 17.38 -19.31 -10.88
CA THR A 561 16.11 -19.99 -11.11
C THR A 561 15.31 -20.16 -9.83
N VAL A 562 15.94 -20.54 -8.74
CA VAL A 562 15.31 -20.69 -7.41
C VAL A 562 14.78 -19.36 -6.91
N GLY A 563 15.59 -18.30 -7.02
CA GLY A 563 15.17 -16.94 -6.64
C GLY A 563 13.97 -16.44 -7.42
N PHE A 564 13.95 -16.62 -8.74
CA PHE A 564 12.80 -16.25 -9.58
C PHE A 564 11.54 -17.04 -9.23
N ILE A 565 11.66 -18.35 -8.99
CA ILE A 565 10.53 -19.17 -8.50
C ILE A 565 10.01 -18.65 -7.15
N ALA A 566 10.90 -18.28 -6.25
CA ALA A 566 10.50 -17.73 -4.95
C ALA A 566 9.71 -16.42 -5.12
N HIS A 567 10.14 -15.52 -6.01
CA HIS A 567 9.40 -14.30 -6.34
C HIS A 567 8.04 -14.60 -6.99
N PHE A 568 7.96 -15.61 -7.88
CA PHE A 568 6.68 -16.06 -8.42
C PHE A 568 5.72 -16.51 -7.32
N ILE A 569 6.20 -17.39 -6.40
CA ILE A 569 5.38 -17.90 -5.29
C ILE A 569 4.90 -16.74 -4.39
N GLU A 570 5.75 -15.76 -4.14
CA GLU A 570 5.41 -14.56 -3.37
C GLU A 570 4.27 -13.79 -4.04
N GLN A 571 4.36 -13.52 -5.35
CA GLN A 571 3.32 -12.80 -6.09
C GLN A 571 1.98 -13.55 -6.08
N LYS A 572 1.99 -14.88 -6.24
CA LYS A 572 0.78 -15.70 -6.14
C LYS A 572 0.15 -15.69 -4.74
N LYS A 573 0.96 -15.63 -3.69
CA LYS A 573 0.46 -15.53 -2.30
C LYS A 573 -0.13 -14.17 -1.97
N ASN A 574 0.44 -13.11 -2.54
CA ASN A 574 0.00 -11.74 -2.28
C ASN A 574 -1.21 -11.34 -3.13
N ASP A 575 -1.43 -12.01 -4.26
CA ASP A 575 -2.57 -11.77 -5.18
C ASP A 575 -2.79 -10.27 -5.48
N GLU A 576 -1.72 -9.57 -5.88
CA GLU A 576 -1.75 -8.12 -6.11
C GLU A 576 -2.47 -7.69 -7.43
N GLY A 577 -2.84 -8.65 -8.27
CA GLY A 577 -3.45 -8.39 -9.56
C GLY A 577 -2.46 -7.88 -10.62
N LEU A 578 -2.99 -7.44 -11.76
CA LEU A 578 -2.21 -7.00 -12.91
C LEU A 578 -1.32 -5.79 -12.56
N PHE A 579 -0.03 -5.90 -12.87
CA PHE A 579 0.88 -4.76 -12.80
C PHE A 579 0.66 -3.82 -14.00
N ARG A 580 0.61 -2.52 -13.72
CA ARG A 580 0.67 -1.45 -14.72
C ARG A 580 1.71 -0.43 -14.25
N LEU A 581 2.55 0.00 -15.17
CA LEU A 581 3.46 1.11 -14.88
C LEU A 581 2.62 2.38 -14.76
N PRO A 582 2.82 3.20 -13.71
CA PRO A 582 2.19 4.52 -13.62
C PRO A 582 2.58 5.42 -14.79
N ASP A 583 1.64 6.21 -15.31
CA ASP A 583 1.86 7.06 -16.49
C ASP A 583 2.99 8.08 -16.25
N GLU A 584 3.13 8.59 -15.04
CA GLU A 584 4.18 9.51 -14.63
C GLU A 584 5.60 8.92 -14.63
N LEU A 585 5.73 7.60 -14.74
CA LEU A 585 7.01 6.91 -14.92
C LEU A 585 7.35 6.65 -16.40
N LEU A 586 6.46 7.05 -17.31
CA LEU A 586 6.68 7.00 -18.75
C LEU A 586 7.06 8.41 -19.24
N PHE A 587 8.18 8.51 -19.93
CA PHE A 587 8.53 9.73 -20.65
C PHE A 587 8.10 9.56 -22.11
N GLU A 588 7.02 10.23 -22.49
CA GLU A 588 6.60 10.31 -23.88
C GLU A 588 7.19 11.56 -24.51
N GLN A 589 8.00 11.37 -25.53
CA GLN A 589 8.50 12.47 -26.34
C GLN A 589 7.32 13.00 -27.16
N GLY A 590 6.77 14.17 -26.76
CA GLY A 590 5.70 14.81 -27.51
C GLY A 590 6.13 15.06 -28.95
N GLU A 591 5.23 14.90 -29.90
CA GLU A 591 5.43 15.38 -31.26
C GLU A 591 5.71 16.88 -31.17
N GLU A 592 6.86 17.32 -31.69
CA GLU A 592 7.12 18.73 -31.94
C GLU A 592 6.00 19.24 -32.85
N LYS A 593 5.10 20.06 -32.30
CA LYS A 593 4.08 20.79 -33.07
C LYS A 593 4.69 22.00 -33.73
#